data_ad242a7cb9240efbb193f3d7e018c023
#
_entry.id   ad242a7cb9240efbb193f3d7e018c023
#
_cell.length_a   1.000
_cell.length_b   1.000
_cell.length_c   1.000
_cell.angle_alpha   90.00
_cell.angle_beta   90.00
_cell.angle_gamma   90.00
#
_symmetry.space_group_name_H-M   'P 1'
#
loop_
_entity.id
_entity.type
_entity.pdbx_description
1 polymer ?
#
loop_
_entity_poly.entity_id
_entity_poly.type
_entity_poly.pdbx_seq_one_letter_code
_entity_poly.pdbx_strand_id
1 'polypeptide(L)'
;MDPVAGTPALKVGEVEAGVRRFLTDNGLADATLRLVQTGRNNRVWVVESSRGRSVLKKYRRSAADVRDRLATEYRFLELLNANGIEHVPEPIAYDGDLHMALYSFLPGTPIGEVTRDHICQSAEFVLRVDGLRAHPSALAIPAASEACFSIRDHLDSVRVRAEQLVTLSVESPLHEEVRRLARSGLLPALDRINATVMAGIDHDDLDRPLTDRDRILSPSDFGFHNVLESEGVLQFLDFEYAGWDDPAKLICDFVCQPDLPLDLELGQFFMRRLCMAIDSERVAERVELLLPLHRLKWCCILLNGFRGMEWSEPSSTGMVEVDVLRSQLLKASAYFDEHLARS
;
A
#
# COMPACT_ATOMS: atom_id res chain seq x y z
N MET A 1 19.95 -4.60 10.66
CA MET A 1 20.98 -3.89 9.83
C MET A 1 20.43 -2.50 9.56
N ASP A 2 21.21 -1.43 9.70
CA ASP A 2 20.69 -0.07 9.46
C ASP A 2 20.28 0.05 7.97
N PRO A 3 19.03 0.36 7.64
CA PRO A 3 18.51 0.38 6.25
C PRO A 3 19.21 1.43 5.35
N VAL A 4 20.01 2.31 5.93
CA VAL A 4 20.79 3.34 5.21
C VAL A 4 22.30 3.11 5.23
N ALA A 5 22.79 1.95 5.74
CA ALA A 5 24.21 1.64 5.75
C ALA A 5 24.74 1.54 4.31
N GLY A 6 25.64 2.45 3.95
CA GLY A 6 26.27 2.51 2.62
C GLY A 6 25.77 3.61 1.68
N THR A 7 24.68 4.29 1.98
CA THR A 7 24.23 5.46 1.20
C THR A 7 25.01 6.71 1.62
N PRO A 8 25.58 7.51 0.67
CA PRO A 8 26.29 8.72 1.02
C PRO A 8 25.37 9.72 1.74
N ALA A 9 25.87 10.29 2.83
CA ALA A 9 25.16 11.34 3.56
C ALA A 9 25.39 12.69 2.86
N LEU A 10 24.31 13.44 2.63
CA LEU A 10 24.35 14.82 2.12
C LEU A 10 24.12 15.78 3.27
N LYS A 11 24.85 16.90 3.31
CA LYS A 11 24.56 18.00 4.23
C LYS A 11 23.36 18.80 3.72
N VAL A 12 22.63 19.48 4.63
CA VAL A 12 21.50 20.35 4.26
C VAL A 12 21.88 21.40 3.20
N GLY A 13 23.13 21.88 3.19
CA GLY A 13 23.63 22.79 2.16
C GLY A 13 23.72 22.19 0.75
N GLU A 14 23.75 20.89 0.61
CA GLU A 14 23.98 20.15 -0.65
C GLU A 14 22.67 19.62 -1.28
N VAL A 15 21.53 19.74 -0.57
CA VAL A 15 20.24 19.32 -1.09
C VAL A 15 19.50 20.42 -1.85
N GLU A 16 18.44 20.08 -2.56
CA GLU A 16 17.62 21.06 -3.29
C GLU A 16 17.06 22.15 -2.37
N ALA A 17 16.83 23.34 -2.94
CA ALA A 17 16.45 24.54 -2.18
C ALA A 17 15.20 24.36 -1.32
N GLY A 18 14.18 23.63 -1.82
CA GLY A 18 12.96 23.36 -1.07
C GLY A 18 13.20 22.49 0.17
N VAL A 19 13.99 21.41 0.04
CA VAL A 19 14.36 20.54 1.18
C VAL A 19 15.17 21.32 2.21
N ARG A 20 16.16 22.12 1.73
CA ARG A 20 16.98 22.97 2.60
C ARG A 20 16.13 23.94 3.39
N ARG A 21 15.21 24.66 2.72
CA ARG A 21 14.30 25.61 3.36
C ARG A 21 13.46 24.90 4.42
N PHE A 22 12.79 23.82 4.07
CA PHE A 22 11.92 23.08 4.98
C PHE A 22 12.66 22.60 6.24
N LEU A 23 13.86 22.03 6.09
CA LEU A 23 14.67 21.59 7.23
C LEU A 23 15.15 22.75 8.09
N THR A 24 15.57 23.86 7.48
CA THR A 24 16.02 25.07 8.21
C THR A 24 14.87 25.68 9.03
N ASP A 25 13.68 25.80 8.43
CA ASP A 25 12.48 26.33 9.08
C ASP A 25 12.03 25.46 10.28
N ASN A 26 12.35 24.16 10.25
CA ASN A 26 12.10 23.23 11.34
C ASN A 26 13.29 23.05 12.31
N GLY A 27 14.32 23.90 12.20
CA GLY A 27 15.46 23.93 13.12
C GLY A 27 16.45 22.77 12.93
N LEU A 28 16.55 22.23 11.71
CA LEU A 28 17.41 21.13 11.31
C LEU A 28 18.48 21.55 10.30
N ALA A 29 18.97 22.79 10.40
CA ALA A 29 20.00 23.34 9.50
C ALA A 29 21.35 22.60 9.61
N ASP A 30 21.63 21.97 10.76
CA ASP A 30 22.83 21.17 11.04
C ASP A 30 22.75 19.72 10.57
N ALA A 31 21.59 19.30 10.04
CA ALA A 31 21.33 17.90 9.75
C ALA A 31 22.13 17.36 8.53
N THR A 32 22.27 16.06 8.53
CA THR A 32 22.67 15.27 7.37
C THR A 32 21.52 14.37 6.92
N LEU A 33 21.41 14.14 5.61
CA LEU A 33 20.37 13.34 5.00
C LEU A 33 20.97 12.12 4.33
N ARG A 34 20.37 10.97 4.57
CA ARG A 34 20.66 9.74 3.81
C ARG A 34 19.40 9.32 3.08
N LEU A 35 19.48 9.22 1.76
CA LEU A 35 18.36 8.74 0.94
C LEU A 35 18.11 7.27 1.27
N VAL A 36 16.90 6.95 1.68
CA VAL A 36 16.44 5.56 1.81
C VAL A 36 16.10 5.10 0.39
N GLN A 37 16.48 3.88 0.01
CA GLN A 37 16.11 3.32 -1.28
C GLN A 37 14.59 3.23 -1.34
N THR A 38 13.99 4.06 -2.18
CA THR A 38 12.57 4.38 -2.11
C THR A 38 11.71 3.47 -2.95
N GLY A 39 10.47 3.32 -2.49
CA GLY A 39 9.35 2.95 -3.32
C GLY A 39 9.13 3.94 -4.49
N ARG A 40 8.30 3.58 -5.44
CA ARG A 40 8.10 4.27 -6.73
C ARG A 40 7.48 5.67 -6.61
N ASN A 41 6.92 6.03 -5.45
CA ASN A 41 6.01 7.17 -5.32
C ASN A 41 6.60 8.37 -4.58
N ASN A 42 7.58 8.18 -3.69
CA ASN A 42 8.07 9.22 -2.81
C ASN A 42 9.60 9.19 -2.70
N ARG A 43 10.21 10.32 -2.36
CA ARG A 43 11.59 10.37 -1.90
C ARG A 43 11.59 10.42 -0.37
N VAL A 44 12.32 9.51 0.26
CA VAL A 44 12.40 9.40 1.71
C VAL A 44 13.87 9.50 2.14
N TRP A 45 14.13 10.34 3.12
CA TRP A 45 15.45 10.49 3.73
C TRP A 45 15.38 10.23 5.22
N VAL A 46 16.35 9.53 5.74
CA VAL A 46 16.67 9.61 7.17
C VAL A 46 17.46 10.90 7.40
N VAL A 47 16.99 11.70 8.31
CA VAL A 47 17.58 12.98 8.72
C VAL A 47 18.22 12.80 10.09
N GLU A 48 19.54 13.02 10.17
CA GLU A 48 20.31 12.91 11.41
C GLU A 48 20.77 14.33 11.84
N SER A 49 20.41 14.74 13.03
CA SER A 49 20.75 16.06 13.58
C SER A 49 21.15 16.00 15.05
N SER A 50 21.51 17.14 15.63
CA SER A 50 21.76 17.27 17.07
C SER A 50 20.53 16.94 17.94
N ARG A 51 19.32 16.93 17.34
CA ARG A 51 18.04 16.58 18.01
C ARG A 51 17.69 15.09 17.92
N GLY A 52 18.52 14.29 17.25
CA GLY A 52 18.25 12.88 16.98
C GLY A 52 17.90 12.59 15.52
N ARG A 53 17.25 11.45 15.30
CA ARG A 53 16.86 10.95 13.98
C ARG A 53 15.39 11.24 13.69
N SER A 54 15.12 11.66 12.45
CA SER A 54 13.77 11.83 11.91
C SER A 54 13.72 11.33 10.46
N VAL A 55 12.53 11.30 9.86
CA VAL A 55 12.32 10.89 8.47
C VAL A 55 11.67 12.06 7.73
N LEU A 56 12.31 12.51 6.65
CA LEU A 56 11.75 13.45 5.70
C LEU A 56 11.16 12.67 4.52
N LYS A 57 9.88 12.86 4.25
CA LYS A 57 9.17 12.28 3.09
C LYS A 57 8.73 13.42 2.16
N LYS A 58 9.14 13.35 0.89
CA LYS A 58 8.70 14.25 -0.17
C LYS A 58 7.77 13.48 -1.10
N TYR A 59 6.52 13.93 -1.14
CA TYR A 59 5.46 13.27 -1.91
C TYR A 59 5.50 13.73 -3.36
N ARG A 60 5.33 12.77 -4.27
CA ARG A 60 5.25 13.07 -5.70
C ARG A 60 3.93 13.76 -6.01
N ARG A 61 3.99 14.83 -6.79
CA ARG A 61 2.84 15.42 -7.48
C ARG A 61 2.68 14.80 -8.85
N SER A 62 1.49 14.33 -9.17
CA SER A 62 1.12 13.94 -10.52
C SER A 62 -0.19 14.62 -10.89
N ALA A 63 -0.26 15.24 -12.07
CA ALA A 63 -1.52 15.81 -12.58
C ALA A 63 -2.62 14.74 -12.76
N ALA A 64 -2.23 13.48 -12.88
CA ALA A 64 -3.14 12.34 -13.00
C ALA A 64 -3.61 11.79 -11.65
N ASP A 65 -2.96 12.15 -10.54
CA ASP A 65 -3.33 11.72 -9.20
C ASP A 65 -3.87 12.91 -8.41
N VAL A 66 -5.18 13.00 -8.31
CA VAL A 66 -5.89 14.09 -7.61
C VAL A 66 -5.84 13.96 -6.08
N ARG A 67 -5.24 12.90 -5.55
CA ARG A 67 -5.17 12.63 -4.11
C ARG A 67 -4.08 13.47 -3.45
N ASP A 68 -4.40 14.04 -2.31
CA ASP A 68 -3.41 14.67 -1.43
C ASP A 68 -2.83 13.63 -0.47
N ARG A 69 -1.83 12.89 -0.94
CA ARG A 69 -1.17 11.83 -0.16
C ARG A 69 -0.51 12.36 1.10
N LEU A 70 0.09 13.54 1.03
CA LEU A 70 0.68 14.21 2.19
C LEU A 70 -0.37 14.46 3.26
N ALA A 71 -1.47 15.13 2.90
CA ALA A 71 -2.54 15.42 3.84
C ALA A 71 -3.20 14.15 4.38
N THR A 72 -3.34 13.11 3.56
CA THR A 72 -3.89 11.81 3.97
C THR A 72 -3.02 11.17 5.05
N GLU A 73 -1.74 10.97 4.78
CA GLU A 73 -0.82 10.33 5.73
C GLU A 73 -0.66 11.14 7.01
N TYR A 74 -0.46 12.46 6.87
CA TYR A 74 -0.23 13.33 8.02
C TYR A 74 -1.42 13.32 8.97
N ARG A 75 -2.64 13.54 8.46
CA ARG A 75 -3.87 13.56 9.29
C ARG A 75 -4.20 12.20 9.89
N PHE A 76 -3.94 11.12 9.15
CA PHE A 76 -4.15 9.78 9.67
C PHE A 76 -3.21 9.50 10.84
N LEU A 77 -1.93 9.84 10.71
CA LEU A 77 -0.95 9.72 11.78
C LEU A 77 -1.27 10.64 12.98
N GLU A 78 -1.74 11.88 12.75
CA GLU A 78 -2.23 12.75 13.83
C GLU A 78 -3.36 12.08 14.63
N LEU A 79 -4.34 11.47 13.92
CA LEU A 79 -5.43 10.73 14.56
C LEU A 79 -4.89 9.57 15.40
N LEU A 80 -3.99 8.75 14.86
CA LEU A 80 -3.43 7.59 15.55
C LEU A 80 -2.67 8.02 16.81
N ASN A 81 -1.74 8.95 16.67
CA ASN A 81 -0.89 9.43 17.78
C ASN A 81 -1.72 10.11 18.88
N ALA A 82 -2.69 10.95 18.52
CA ALA A 82 -3.56 11.62 19.48
C ALA A 82 -4.43 10.65 20.31
N ASN A 83 -4.63 9.42 19.80
CA ASN A 83 -5.42 8.37 20.47
C ASN A 83 -4.57 7.22 21.03
N GLY A 84 -3.24 7.41 21.16
CA GLY A 84 -2.36 6.45 21.80
C GLY A 84 -2.15 5.16 20.99
N ILE A 85 -2.30 5.21 19.68
CA ILE A 85 -1.86 4.13 18.80
C ILE A 85 -0.34 4.25 18.64
N GLU A 86 0.37 3.38 19.30
CA GLU A 86 1.85 3.31 19.29
C GLU A 86 2.38 2.57 18.06
N HIS A 87 3.71 2.60 17.88
CA HIS A 87 4.41 1.88 16.81
C HIS A 87 4.08 2.37 15.39
N VAL A 88 3.73 3.64 15.28
CA VAL A 88 3.55 4.38 14.02
C VAL A 88 4.40 5.65 14.06
N PRO A 89 4.78 6.24 12.92
CA PRO A 89 5.50 7.51 12.92
C PRO A 89 4.69 8.62 13.60
N GLU A 90 5.36 9.45 14.39
CA GLU A 90 4.77 10.68 14.90
C GLU A 90 4.92 11.80 13.85
N PRO A 91 3.84 12.49 13.45
CA PRO A 91 3.92 13.62 12.53
C PRO A 91 4.50 14.83 13.26
N ILE A 92 5.61 15.40 12.73
CA ILE A 92 6.34 16.49 13.37
C ILE A 92 6.03 17.83 12.70
N ALA A 93 6.13 17.88 11.37
CA ALA A 93 5.87 19.07 10.57
C ALA A 93 5.52 18.70 9.13
N TYR A 94 4.79 19.58 8.43
CA TYR A 94 4.58 19.45 6.99
C TYR A 94 4.56 20.81 6.30
N ASP A 95 4.82 20.80 4.98
CA ASP A 95 4.68 21.95 4.08
C ASP A 95 3.89 21.48 2.84
N GLY A 96 2.66 21.97 2.72
CA GLY A 96 1.77 21.62 1.61
C GLY A 96 2.23 22.15 0.25
N ASP A 97 2.93 23.28 0.21
CA ASP A 97 3.45 23.87 -1.04
C ASP A 97 4.65 23.09 -1.57
N LEU A 98 5.51 22.62 -0.67
CA LEU A 98 6.67 21.80 -0.99
C LEU A 98 6.34 20.31 -1.09
N HIS A 99 5.14 19.88 -0.70
CA HIS A 99 4.70 18.49 -0.58
C HIS A 99 5.67 17.63 0.25
N MET A 100 6.06 18.12 1.41
CA MET A 100 7.00 17.49 2.32
C MET A 100 6.41 17.35 3.71
N ALA A 101 6.78 16.24 4.39
CA ALA A 101 6.52 16.08 5.80
C ALA A 101 7.72 15.49 6.53
N LEU A 102 7.83 15.83 7.80
CA LEU A 102 8.82 15.33 8.75
C LEU A 102 8.09 14.45 9.78
N TYR A 103 8.64 13.27 10.00
CA TYR A 103 8.11 12.27 10.92
C TYR A 103 9.18 11.79 11.89
N SER A 104 8.78 11.24 13.03
CA SER A 104 9.70 10.53 13.90
C SER A 104 10.33 9.33 13.19
N PHE A 105 11.57 9.02 13.55
CA PHE A 105 12.26 7.83 13.05
C PHE A 105 11.83 6.62 13.89
N LEU A 106 11.35 5.57 13.25
CA LEU A 106 11.08 4.29 13.87
C LEU A 106 12.27 3.34 13.62
N PRO A 107 12.85 2.76 14.70
CA PRO A 107 13.90 1.76 14.55
C PRO A 107 13.31 0.43 14.09
N GLY A 108 14.11 -0.37 13.40
CA GLY A 108 13.72 -1.73 13.02
C GLY A 108 14.36 -2.16 11.71
N THR A 109 14.10 -3.41 11.36
CA THR A 109 14.52 -4.03 10.10
C THR A 109 13.31 -4.63 9.38
N PRO A 110 13.33 -4.72 8.05
CA PRO A 110 12.29 -5.44 7.32
C PRO A 110 12.15 -6.88 7.83
N ILE A 111 10.92 -7.39 7.85
CA ILE A 111 10.62 -8.74 8.27
C ILE A 111 11.19 -9.73 7.24
N GLY A 112 11.93 -10.72 7.70
CA GLY A 112 12.50 -11.77 6.83
C GLY A 112 11.57 -12.97 6.66
N GLU A 113 10.91 -13.38 7.74
CA GLU A 113 9.98 -14.51 7.77
C GLU A 113 8.76 -14.15 8.63
N VAL A 114 7.57 -14.44 8.12
CA VAL A 114 6.33 -14.11 8.83
C VAL A 114 6.00 -15.17 9.86
N THR A 115 5.76 -14.75 11.09
CA THR A 115 5.38 -15.61 12.22
C THR A 115 3.91 -15.40 12.58
N ARG A 116 3.37 -16.33 13.38
CA ARG A 116 2.02 -16.19 13.94
C ARG A 116 1.88 -14.95 14.83
N ASP A 117 2.94 -14.58 15.53
CA ASP A 117 2.94 -13.38 16.37
C ASP A 117 2.84 -12.10 15.52
N HIS A 118 3.55 -12.03 14.39
CA HIS A 118 3.40 -10.93 13.43
C HIS A 118 1.96 -10.78 12.94
N ILE A 119 1.28 -11.90 12.69
CA ILE A 119 -0.15 -11.89 12.32
C ILE A 119 -1.02 -11.38 13.47
N CYS A 120 -0.73 -11.79 14.71
CA CYS A 120 -1.46 -11.29 15.89
C CYS A 120 -1.30 -9.77 16.05
N GLN A 121 -0.06 -9.26 15.98
CA GLN A 121 0.22 -7.82 16.09
C GLN A 121 -0.43 -7.03 14.96
N SER A 122 -0.37 -7.53 13.71
CA SER A 122 -1.01 -6.89 12.56
C SER A 122 -2.53 -6.81 12.69
N ALA A 123 -3.16 -7.90 13.12
CA ALA A 123 -4.61 -7.93 13.35
C ALA A 123 -5.01 -7.00 14.51
N GLU A 124 -4.25 -6.98 15.60
CA GLU A 124 -4.48 -6.08 16.73
C GLU A 124 -4.36 -4.61 16.32
N PHE A 125 -3.36 -4.27 15.52
CA PHE A 125 -3.20 -2.92 14.98
C PHE A 125 -4.43 -2.50 14.19
N VAL A 126 -4.90 -3.32 13.24
CA VAL A 126 -6.12 -3.04 12.46
C VAL A 126 -7.32 -2.80 13.36
N LEU A 127 -7.54 -3.65 14.37
CA LEU A 127 -8.67 -3.53 15.30
C LEU A 127 -8.58 -2.28 16.19
N ARG A 128 -7.39 -1.91 16.62
CA ARG A 128 -7.16 -0.66 17.38
C ARG A 128 -7.46 0.57 16.51
N VAL A 129 -7.04 0.56 15.26
CA VAL A 129 -7.36 1.64 14.30
C VAL A 129 -8.85 1.73 14.06
N ASP A 130 -9.52 0.61 13.79
CA ASP A 130 -10.98 0.58 13.60
C ASP A 130 -11.76 0.98 14.87
N GLY A 131 -11.20 0.72 16.04
CA GLY A 131 -11.74 1.20 17.32
C GLY A 131 -11.90 2.72 17.41
N LEU A 132 -11.20 3.49 16.57
CA LEU A 132 -11.32 4.94 16.48
C LEU A 132 -12.48 5.40 15.57
N ARG A 133 -13.22 4.51 14.95
CA ARG A 133 -14.28 4.80 13.96
C ARG A 133 -15.33 5.83 14.40
N ALA A 134 -15.64 5.88 15.70
CA ALA A 134 -16.59 6.85 16.27
C ALA A 134 -15.93 8.19 16.67
N HIS A 135 -14.60 8.31 16.58
CA HIS A 135 -13.90 9.54 16.94
C HIS A 135 -14.21 10.66 15.93
N PRO A 136 -14.51 11.90 16.37
CA PRO A 136 -14.84 13.00 15.45
C PRO A 136 -13.81 13.24 14.36
N SER A 137 -12.51 13.13 14.69
CA SER A 137 -11.44 13.29 13.70
C SER A 137 -11.40 12.11 12.70
N ALA A 138 -11.79 10.90 13.09
CA ALA A 138 -11.91 9.76 12.18
C ALA A 138 -13.03 9.96 11.16
N LEU A 139 -14.16 10.53 11.59
CA LEU A 139 -15.28 10.85 10.70
C LEU A 139 -14.91 11.91 9.63
N ALA A 140 -13.88 12.71 9.88
CA ALA A 140 -13.36 13.69 8.92
C ALA A 140 -12.33 13.10 7.94
N ILE A 141 -11.86 11.85 8.15
CA ILE A 141 -10.98 11.15 7.22
C ILE A 141 -11.78 10.78 5.96
N PRO A 142 -11.27 11.05 4.75
CA PRO A 142 -11.96 10.68 3.52
C PRO A 142 -11.94 9.16 3.26
N ALA A 143 -12.58 8.73 2.19
CA ALA A 143 -12.41 7.38 1.67
C ALA A 143 -10.94 7.09 1.36
N ALA A 144 -10.52 5.85 1.60
CA ALA A 144 -9.20 5.36 1.28
C ALA A 144 -8.90 5.47 -0.23
N SER A 145 -7.64 5.47 -0.58
CA SER A 145 -7.27 5.39 -1.99
C SER A 145 -7.82 4.11 -2.62
N GLU A 146 -8.54 4.26 -3.73
CA GLU A 146 -9.20 3.13 -4.42
C GLU A 146 -10.18 2.37 -3.51
N ALA A 147 -10.86 3.08 -2.60
CA ALA A 147 -11.89 2.48 -1.76
C ALA A 147 -12.98 1.82 -2.61
N CYS A 148 -13.45 0.67 -2.16
CA CYS A 148 -14.54 -0.05 -2.77
C CYS A 148 -15.66 -0.18 -1.73
N PHE A 149 -16.84 0.34 -2.03
CA PHE A 149 -17.97 0.26 -1.09
C PHE A 149 -19.09 -0.68 -1.55
N SER A 150 -19.02 -1.16 -2.81
CA SER A 150 -19.93 -2.16 -3.35
C SER A 150 -19.14 -3.31 -3.99
N ILE A 151 -19.80 -4.44 -4.24
CA ILE A 151 -19.17 -5.55 -4.99
C ILE A 151 -18.80 -5.08 -6.40
N ARG A 152 -19.63 -4.23 -7.01
CA ARG A 152 -19.38 -3.62 -8.32
C ARG A 152 -18.06 -2.85 -8.33
N ASP A 153 -17.79 -2.03 -7.32
CA ASP A 153 -16.55 -1.23 -7.26
C ASP A 153 -15.31 -2.13 -7.31
N HIS A 154 -15.34 -3.26 -6.59
CA HIS A 154 -14.24 -4.23 -6.62
C HIS A 154 -14.03 -4.81 -8.03
N LEU A 155 -15.11 -5.28 -8.67
CA LEU A 155 -15.04 -5.86 -10.02
C LEU A 155 -14.53 -4.85 -11.05
N ASP A 156 -15.06 -3.63 -11.03
CA ASP A 156 -14.70 -2.58 -11.97
C ASP A 156 -13.26 -2.10 -11.78
N SER A 157 -12.79 -1.96 -10.53
CA SER A 157 -11.41 -1.57 -10.24
C SER A 157 -10.39 -2.57 -10.81
N VAL A 158 -10.69 -3.87 -10.69
CA VAL A 158 -9.80 -4.92 -11.20
C VAL A 158 -9.90 -5.03 -12.72
N ARG A 159 -11.11 -4.89 -13.29
CA ARG A 159 -11.32 -4.88 -14.75
C ARG A 159 -10.53 -3.77 -15.43
N VAL A 160 -10.62 -2.54 -14.92
CA VAL A 160 -9.85 -1.39 -15.45
C VAL A 160 -8.34 -1.69 -15.43
N ARG A 161 -7.82 -2.28 -14.35
CA ARG A 161 -6.40 -2.65 -14.26
C ARG A 161 -5.99 -3.67 -15.31
N ALA A 162 -6.79 -4.73 -15.48
CA ALA A 162 -6.50 -5.78 -16.45
C ALA A 162 -6.58 -5.26 -17.90
N GLU A 163 -7.57 -4.42 -18.22
CA GLU A 163 -7.73 -3.81 -19.54
C GLU A 163 -6.58 -2.84 -19.88
N GLN A 164 -6.09 -2.09 -18.91
CA GLN A 164 -4.93 -1.22 -19.09
C GLN A 164 -3.65 -1.99 -19.46
N LEU A 165 -3.49 -3.24 -19.02
CA LEU A 165 -2.38 -4.10 -19.41
C LEU A 165 -2.51 -4.62 -20.86
N VAL A 166 -3.72 -4.67 -21.40
CA VAL A 166 -3.95 -5.01 -22.81
C VAL A 166 -3.55 -3.85 -23.74
N THR A 167 -3.71 -2.61 -23.27
CA THR A 167 -3.55 -1.38 -24.05
C THR A 167 -2.22 -0.66 -23.82
N LEU A 168 -1.19 -1.40 -23.32
CA LEU A 168 0.16 -0.84 -23.17
C LEU A 168 0.69 -0.29 -24.47
N SER A 169 1.16 0.99 -24.46
CA SER A 169 1.62 1.70 -25.64
C SER A 169 3.06 1.41 -26.06
N VAL A 170 3.87 0.90 -25.13
CA VAL A 170 5.28 0.62 -25.40
C VAL A 170 5.43 -0.68 -26.17
N GLU A 171 6.15 -0.61 -27.29
CA GLU A 171 6.44 -1.77 -28.14
C GLU A 171 7.78 -2.40 -27.75
N SER A 172 7.72 -3.52 -27.02
CA SER A 172 8.87 -4.36 -26.71
C SER A 172 8.43 -5.81 -26.50
N PRO A 173 9.33 -6.80 -26.60
CA PRO A 173 8.99 -8.20 -26.34
C PRO A 173 8.36 -8.44 -24.96
N LEU A 174 8.88 -7.77 -23.90
CA LEU A 174 8.32 -7.90 -22.55
C LEU A 174 6.90 -7.33 -22.46
N HIS A 175 6.63 -6.17 -23.07
CA HIS A 175 5.29 -5.59 -23.11
C HIS A 175 4.32 -6.47 -23.88
N GLU A 176 4.77 -7.13 -24.97
CA GLU A 176 3.93 -8.09 -25.69
C GLU A 176 3.60 -9.34 -24.85
N GLU A 177 4.54 -9.81 -24.06
CA GLU A 177 4.28 -10.90 -23.11
C GLU A 177 3.24 -10.52 -22.06
N VAL A 178 3.31 -9.27 -21.52
CA VAL A 178 2.30 -8.75 -20.59
C VAL A 178 0.92 -8.64 -21.28
N ARG A 179 0.86 -8.07 -22.49
CA ARG A 179 -0.39 -8.01 -23.26
C ARG A 179 -0.99 -9.39 -23.50
N ARG A 180 -0.16 -10.39 -23.81
CA ARG A 180 -0.60 -11.78 -23.98
C ARG A 180 -1.12 -12.37 -22.68
N LEU A 181 -0.41 -12.20 -21.55
CA LEU A 181 -0.87 -12.64 -20.23
C LEU A 181 -2.21 -11.97 -19.88
N ALA A 182 -2.36 -10.68 -20.15
CA ALA A 182 -3.60 -9.96 -19.90
C ALA A 182 -4.77 -10.51 -20.75
N ARG A 183 -4.58 -10.69 -22.07
CA ARG A 183 -5.63 -11.16 -22.99
C ARG A 183 -6.02 -12.62 -22.77
N SER A 184 -5.03 -13.50 -22.57
CA SER A 184 -5.26 -14.96 -22.56
C SER A 184 -5.36 -15.54 -21.15
N GLY A 185 -4.92 -14.80 -20.11
CA GLY A 185 -4.91 -15.21 -18.72
C GLY A 185 -5.82 -14.37 -17.85
N LEU A 186 -5.46 -13.08 -17.63
CA LEU A 186 -6.12 -12.23 -16.63
C LEU A 186 -7.59 -11.95 -16.95
N LEU A 187 -7.90 -11.53 -18.17
CA LEU A 187 -9.29 -11.22 -18.56
C LEU A 187 -10.19 -12.46 -18.53
N PRO A 188 -9.81 -13.62 -19.09
CA PRO A 188 -10.61 -14.84 -18.96
C PRO A 188 -10.77 -15.30 -17.49
N ALA A 189 -9.74 -15.14 -16.64
CA ALA A 189 -9.86 -15.44 -15.21
C ALA A 189 -10.83 -14.47 -14.52
N LEU A 190 -10.77 -13.18 -14.85
CA LEU A 190 -11.70 -12.18 -14.35
C LEU A 190 -13.15 -12.51 -14.74
N ASP A 191 -13.39 -12.94 -15.97
CA ASP A 191 -14.74 -13.29 -16.43
C ASP A 191 -15.28 -14.53 -15.67
N ARG A 192 -14.44 -15.52 -15.37
CA ARG A 192 -14.82 -16.66 -14.51
C ARG A 192 -15.13 -16.23 -13.09
N ILE A 193 -14.26 -15.40 -12.50
CA ILE A 193 -14.46 -14.85 -11.15
C ILE A 193 -15.76 -14.04 -11.10
N ASN A 194 -15.99 -13.17 -12.08
CA ASN A 194 -17.21 -12.37 -12.18
C ASN A 194 -18.46 -13.28 -12.24
N ALA A 195 -18.44 -14.33 -13.07
CA ALA A 195 -19.54 -15.29 -13.13
C ALA A 195 -19.80 -15.97 -11.77
N THR A 196 -18.73 -16.34 -11.04
CA THR A 196 -18.84 -16.93 -9.71
C THR A 196 -19.42 -15.94 -8.70
N VAL A 197 -18.95 -14.69 -8.72
CA VAL A 197 -19.47 -13.62 -7.86
C VAL A 197 -20.95 -13.40 -8.13
N MET A 198 -21.33 -13.26 -9.40
CA MET A 198 -22.75 -13.06 -9.79
C MET A 198 -23.65 -14.23 -9.43
N ALA A 199 -23.14 -15.45 -9.39
CA ALA A 199 -23.89 -16.63 -8.94
C ALA A 199 -24.01 -16.72 -7.40
N GLY A 200 -23.11 -16.07 -6.66
CA GLY A 200 -23.05 -16.12 -5.20
C GLY A 200 -23.77 -14.98 -4.48
N ILE A 201 -24.34 -14.00 -5.21
CA ILE A 201 -25.04 -12.85 -4.63
C ILE A 201 -26.40 -12.61 -5.27
N ASP A 202 -27.30 -11.97 -4.54
CA ASP A 202 -28.52 -11.41 -5.14
C ASP A 202 -28.15 -10.24 -6.05
N HIS A 203 -28.86 -10.09 -7.17
CA HIS A 203 -28.58 -9.05 -8.16
C HIS A 203 -28.59 -7.63 -7.56
N ASP A 204 -29.48 -7.41 -6.59
CA ASP A 204 -29.62 -6.12 -5.89
C ASP A 204 -28.44 -5.84 -4.93
N ASP A 205 -27.69 -6.86 -4.51
CA ASP A 205 -26.53 -6.71 -3.62
C ASP A 205 -25.27 -6.24 -4.38
N LEU A 206 -25.23 -6.40 -5.71
CA LEU A 206 -24.07 -6.07 -6.54
C LEU A 206 -23.68 -4.60 -6.44
N ASP A 207 -24.68 -3.72 -6.56
CA ASP A 207 -24.50 -2.26 -6.55
C ASP A 207 -24.80 -1.64 -5.17
N ARG A 208 -25.21 -2.46 -4.19
CA ARG A 208 -25.53 -1.98 -2.83
C ARG A 208 -24.26 -1.50 -2.13
N PRO A 209 -24.16 -0.21 -1.77
CA PRO A 209 -23.01 0.29 -1.05
C PRO A 209 -23.04 -0.18 0.41
N LEU A 210 -21.87 -0.43 0.97
CA LEU A 210 -21.69 -0.60 2.41
C LEU A 210 -22.22 0.62 3.17
N THR A 211 -22.99 0.38 4.23
CA THR A 211 -23.37 1.45 5.16
C THR A 211 -22.14 1.96 5.91
N ASP A 212 -22.21 3.14 6.49
CA ASP A 212 -21.10 3.70 7.27
C ASP A 212 -20.71 2.80 8.45
N ARG A 213 -21.66 2.03 8.99
CA ARG A 213 -21.38 1.03 10.03
C ARG A 213 -20.53 -0.14 9.52
N ASP A 214 -20.71 -0.52 8.27
CA ASP A 214 -20.05 -1.69 7.69
C ASP A 214 -18.69 -1.39 7.09
N ARG A 215 -18.31 -0.10 7.00
CA ARG A 215 -16.99 0.32 6.56
C ARG A 215 -15.96 0.20 7.67
N ILE A 216 -14.71 0.10 7.33
CA ILE A 216 -13.56 0.10 8.25
C ILE A 216 -12.71 1.36 8.07
N LEU A 217 -12.16 1.88 9.16
CA LEU A 217 -11.05 2.84 9.06
C LEU A 217 -9.76 2.06 8.75
N SER A 218 -9.35 2.11 7.50
CA SER A 218 -8.29 1.26 6.94
C SER A 218 -6.96 1.99 6.79
N PRO A 219 -5.82 1.39 7.16
CA PRO A 219 -4.50 1.84 6.74
C PRO A 219 -4.26 1.70 5.22
N SER A 220 -5.13 0.98 4.51
CA SER A 220 -5.19 0.72 3.07
C SER A 220 -4.04 -0.15 2.54
N ASP A 221 -2.90 0.39 2.13
CA ASP A 221 -1.75 -0.39 1.64
C ASP A 221 -1.05 -1.12 2.80
N PHE A 222 -1.81 -2.02 3.43
CA PHE A 222 -1.43 -2.71 4.65
C PHE A 222 -0.84 -4.08 4.34
N GLY A 223 0.43 -4.25 4.65
CA GLY A 223 1.17 -5.49 4.43
C GLY A 223 2.58 -5.41 4.98
N PHE A 224 3.28 -6.54 5.08
CA PHE A 224 4.61 -6.60 5.69
C PHE A 224 5.70 -5.84 4.93
N HIS A 225 5.46 -5.43 3.69
CA HIS A 225 6.35 -4.53 2.95
C HIS A 225 6.41 -3.11 3.56
N ASN A 226 5.39 -2.72 4.32
CA ASN A 226 5.29 -1.44 5.05
C ASN A 226 5.47 -1.63 6.56
N VAL A 227 6.18 -2.67 6.99
CA VAL A 227 6.39 -2.99 8.40
C VAL A 227 7.87 -3.21 8.67
N LEU A 228 8.34 -2.66 9.79
CA LEU A 228 9.65 -2.99 10.36
C LEU A 228 9.44 -3.76 11.67
N GLU A 229 10.41 -4.60 12.03
CA GLU A 229 10.46 -5.28 13.33
C GLU A 229 11.61 -4.73 14.16
N SER A 230 11.32 -4.37 15.40
CA SER A 230 12.30 -3.95 16.39
C SER A 230 12.05 -4.69 17.70
N GLU A 231 13.00 -5.51 18.11
CA GLU A 231 12.92 -6.27 19.39
C GLU A 231 11.62 -7.09 19.54
N GLY A 232 11.13 -7.69 18.44
CA GLY A 232 9.91 -8.49 18.41
C GLY A 232 8.61 -7.67 18.31
N VAL A 233 8.71 -6.35 18.16
CA VAL A 233 7.55 -5.45 18.04
C VAL A 233 7.49 -4.87 16.64
N LEU A 234 6.30 -4.92 16.02
CA LEU A 234 6.05 -4.39 14.69
C LEU A 234 5.90 -2.87 14.71
N GLN A 235 6.53 -2.22 13.75
CA GLN A 235 6.43 -0.78 13.49
C GLN A 235 5.75 -0.60 12.13
N PHE A 236 4.61 0.09 12.10
CA PHE A 236 3.80 0.24 10.88
C PHE A 236 4.05 1.57 10.20
N LEU A 237 4.24 1.55 8.88
CA LEU A 237 4.66 2.69 8.07
C LEU A 237 3.72 2.90 6.87
N ASP A 238 3.83 4.05 6.23
CA ASP A 238 3.28 4.38 4.90
C ASP A 238 1.75 4.37 4.83
N PHE A 239 1.13 5.39 5.43
CA PHE A 239 -0.33 5.55 5.48
C PHE A 239 -0.89 6.51 4.40
N GLU A 240 -0.16 6.76 3.31
CA GLU A 240 -0.54 7.72 2.28
C GLU A 240 -1.83 7.38 1.51
N TYR A 241 -2.35 6.18 1.69
CA TYR A 241 -3.59 5.67 1.09
C TYR A 241 -4.72 5.45 2.10
N ALA A 242 -4.47 5.70 3.39
CA ALA A 242 -5.39 5.41 4.48
C ALA A 242 -6.74 6.15 4.36
N GLY A 243 -7.79 5.55 4.90
CA GLY A 243 -9.12 6.12 4.92
C GLY A 243 -10.22 5.09 5.09
N TRP A 244 -11.47 5.49 4.88
CA TRP A 244 -12.62 4.58 4.96
C TRP A 244 -12.67 3.64 3.75
N ASP A 245 -12.88 2.34 4.01
CA ASP A 245 -12.90 1.30 2.97
C ASP A 245 -13.77 0.10 3.37
N ASP A 246 -13.85 -0.91 2.49
CA ASP A 246 -14.43 -2.21 2.77
C ASP A 246 -13.45 -3.05 3.63
N PRO A 247 -13.88 -3.57 4.79
CA PRO A 247 -13.06 -4.49 5.58
C PRO A 247 -12.65 -5.75 4.80
N ALA A 248 -13.48 -6.24 3.89
CA ALA A 248 -13.13 -7.38 3.05
C ALA A 248 -11.96 -7.06 2.11
N LYS A 249 -11.89 -5.81 1.58
CA LYS A 249 -10.75 -5.37 0.76
C LYS A 249 -9.46 -5.39 1.56
N LEU A 250 -9.44 -4.79 2.75
CA LEU A 250 -8.26 -4.77 3.62
C LEU A 250 -7.77 -6.19 3.92
N ILE A 251 -8.69 -7.09 4.30
CA ILE A 251 -8.36 -8.48 4.63
C ILE A 251 -7.80 -9.22 3.43
N CYS A 252 -8.47 -9.12 2.27
CA CYS A 252 -8.01 -9.77 1.04
C CYS A 252 -6.67 -9.21 0.57
N ASP A 253 -6.48 -7.89 0.56
CA ASP A 253 -5.24 -7.27 0.12
C ASP A 253 -4.05 -7.69 1.00
N PHE A 254 -4.23 -7.78 2.32
CA PHE A 254 -3.19 -8.27 3.22
C PHE A 254 -2.77 -9.72 2.93
N VAL A 255 -3.75 -10.60 2.68
CA VAL A 255 -3.48 -12.02 2.44
C VAL A 255 -2.92 -12.28 1.04
N CYS A 256 -3.28 -11.45 0.06
CA CYS A 256 -2.90 -11.63 -1.33
C CYS A 256 -1.57 -10.97 -1.72
N GLN A 257 -0.98 -10.13 -0.86
CA GLN A 257 0.24 -9.40 -1.20
C GLN A 257 1.42 -10.35 -1.45
N PRO A 258 2.20 -10.16 -2.55
CA PRO A 258 3.18 -11.15 -3.01
C PRO A 258 4.60 -10.96 -2.47
N ASP A 259 4.92 -9.85 -1.80
CA ASP A 259 6.31 -9.55 -1.42
C ASP A 259 6.78 -10.41 -0.24
N LEU A 260 5.89 -10.66 0.73
CA LEU A 260 6.08 -11.63 1.80
C LEU A 260 4.83 -12.52 1.86
N PRO A 261 4.72 -13.51 0.99
CA PRO A 261 3.52 -14.33 0.88
C PRO A 261 3.28 -15.11 2.18
N LEU A 262 2.03 -15.11 2.61
CA LEU A 262 1.60 -15.89 3.77
C LEU A 262 1.38 -17.34 3.35
N ASP A 263 1.78 -18.27 4.19
CA ASP A 263 1.27 -19.63 4.05
C ASP A 263 -0.24 -19.68 4.30
N LEU A 264 -0.86 -20.77 3.89
CA LEU A 264 -2.31 -20.93 3.96
C LEU A 264 -2.84 -20.84 5.40
N GLU A 265 -2.10 -21.38 6.38
CA GLU A 265 -2.52 -21.39 7.78
C GLU A 265 -2.51 -19.97 8.37
N LEU A 266 -1.43 -19.21 8.15
CA LEU A 266 -1.29 -17.85 8.62
C LEU A 266 -2.31 -16.92 7.95
N GLY A 267 -2.52 -17.05 6.64
CA GLY A 267 -3.54 -16.28 5.91
C GLY A 267 -4.95 -16.55 6.43
N GLN A 268 -5.32 -17.83 6.61
CA GLN A 268 -6.61 -18.20 7.20
C GLN A 268 -6.76 -17.73 8.65
N PHE A 269 -5.68 -17.75 9.42
CA PHE A 269 -5.70 -17.26 10.80
C PHE A 269 -5.99 -15.77 10.86
N PHE A 270 -5.33 -14.96 10.01
CA PHE A 270 -5.60 -13.52 9.89
C PHE A 270 -7.05 -13.24 9.51
N MET A 271 -7.53 -13.87 8.42
CA MET A 271 -8.92 -13.72 7.96
C MET A 271 -9.92 -14.04 9.07
N ARG A 272 -9.81 -15.20 9.71
CA ARG A 272 -10.72 -15.59 10.79
C ARG A 272 -10.71 -14.59 11.95
N ARG A 273 -9.51 -14.15 12.37
CA ARG A 273 -9.38 -13.23 13.49
C ARG A 273 -10.08 -11.89 13.23
N LEU A 274 -9.90 -11.32 12.05
CA LEU A 274 -10.56 -10.05 11.70
C LEU A 274 -12.05 -10.22 11.41
N CYS A 275 -12.46 -11.24 10.67
CA CYS A 275 -13.87 -11.49 10.39
C CYS A 275 -14.72 -11.73 11.66
N MET A 276 -14.11 -12.26 12.72
CA MET A 276 -14.79 -12.47 14.01
C MET A 276 -14.83 -11.21 14.87
N ALA A 277 -13.90 -10.27 14.68
CA ALA A 277 -13.74 -9.11 15.55
C ALA A 277 -14.34 -7.83 14.97
N ILE A 278 -14.36 -7.70 13.64
CA ILE A 278 -14.95 -6.53 12.97
C ILE A 278 -16.46 -6.63 13.02
N ASP A 279 -17.13 -5.64 13.61
CA ASP A 279 -18.60 -5.51 13.66
C ASP A 279 -19.14 -4.98 12.31
N SER A 280 -19.05 -5.82 11.28
CA SER A 280 -19.58 -5.53 9.94
C SER A 280 -20.39 -6.73 9.46
N GLU A 281 -21.56 -6.43 8.92
CA GLU A 281 -22.46 -7.47 8.43
C GLU A 281 -21.82 -8.20 7.23
N ARG A 282 -21.87 -9.53 7.26
CA ARG A 282 -21.42 -10.41 6.16
C ARG A 282 -19.96 -10.23 5.74
N VAL A 283 -19.08 -9.69 6.60
CA VAL A 283 -17.65 -9.50 6.22
C VAL A 283 -16.97 -10.80 5.79
N ALA A 284 -17.24 -11.90 6.47
CA ALA A 284 -16.66 -13.21 6.15
C ALA A 284 -17.09 -13.71 4.76
N GLU A 285 -18.39 -13.62 4.45
CA GLU A 285 -18.94 -13.98 3.13
C GLU A 285 -18.33 -13.10 2.02
N ARG A 286 -18.16 -11.80 2.27
CA ARG A 286 -17.52 -10.88 1.32
C ARG A 286 -16.07 -11.21 1.11
N VAL A 287 -15.32 -11.57 2.15
CA VAL A 287 -13.93 -12.01 2.04
C VAL A 287 -13.81 -13.27 1.17
N GLU A 288 -14.64 -14.28 1.42
CA GLU A 288 -14.64 -15.52 0.62
C GLU A 288 -14.97 -15.24 -0.85
N LEU A 289 -15.95 -14.40 -1.10
CA LEU A 289 -16.40 -14.02 -2.45
C LEU A 289 -15.33 -13.23 -3.22
N LEU A 290 -14.66 -12.30 -2.55
CA LEU A 290 -13.76 -11.33 -3.18
C LEU A 290 -12.30 -11.79 -3.22
N LEU A 291 -11.89 -12.79 -2.44
CA LEU A 291 -10.50 -13.25 -2.36
C LEU A 291 -9.90 -13.63 -3.73
N PRO A 292 -10.59 -14.38 -4.62
CA PRO A 292 -10.05 -14.66 -5.95
C PRO A 292 -9.85 -13.40 -6.80
N LEU A 293 -10.75 -12.42 -6.66
CA LEU A 293 -10.66 -11.14 -7.36
C LEU A 293 -9.44 -10.33 -6.89
N HIS A 294 -9.18 -10.31 -5.59
CA HIS A 294 -8.01 -9.63 -5.02
C HIS A 294 -6.70 -10.32 -5.40
N ARG A 295 -6.66 -11.63 -5.56
CA ARG A 295 -5.52 -12.33 -6.15
C ARG A 295 -5.24 -11.83 -7.58
N LEU A 296 -6.28 -11.69 -8.40
CA LEU A 296 -6.13 -11.13 -9.75
C LEU A 296 -5.69 -9.66 -9.72
N LYS A 297 -6.23 -8.85 -8.80
CA LYS A 297 -5.79 -7.48 -8.56
C LYS A 297 -4.29 -7.41 -8.30
N TRP A 298 -3.77 -8.25 -7.40
CA TRP A 298 -2.35 -8.26 -7.04
C TRP A 298 -1.47 -8.73 -8.21
N CYS A 299 -1.94 -9.68 -9.02
CA CYS A 299 -1.26 -10.03 -10.27
C CYS A 299 -1.13 -8.80 -11.20
N CYS A 300 -2.19 -7.98 -11.33
CA CYS A 300 -2.13 -6.73 -12.08
C CYS A 300 -1.18 -5.69 -11.44
N ILE A 301 -1.15 -5.59 -10.09
CA ILE A 301 -0.27 -4.67 -9.36
C ILE A 301 1.21 -5.00 -9.60
N LEU A 302 1.59 -6.27 -9.63
CA LEU A 302 2.95 -6.70 -9.98
C LEU A 302 3.38 -6.19 -11.36
N LEU A 303 2.43 -6.00 -12.28
CA LEU A 303 2.68 -5.50 -13.64
C LEU A 303 2.58 -3.97 -13.79
N ASN A 304 2.35 -3.22 -12.71
CA ASN A 304 2.22 -1.75 -12.77
C ASN A 304 3.46 -1.05 -13.38
N GLY A 305 4.66 -1.65 -13.27
CA GLY A 305 5.86 -1.13 -13.89
C GLY A 305 5.79 -0.98 -15.40
N PHE A 306 4.95 -1.79 -16.07
CA PHE A 306 4.74 -1.74 -17.51
C PHE A 306 3.79 -0.64 -17.98
N ARG A 307 3.04 -0.02 -17.06
CA ARG A 307 2.05 1.02 -17.38
C ARG A 307 2.65 2.41 -17.56
N GLY A 308 3.98 2.55 -17.63
CA GLY A 308 4.64 3.84 -17.85
C GLY A 308 4.29 4.88 -16.79
N MET A 309 4.31 4.53 -15.53
CA MET A 309 4.38 5.53 -14.47
C MET A 309 5.80 6.10 -14.51
N GLU A 310 5.99 7.05 -15.40
CA GLU A 310 7.24 7.72 -15.73
C GLU A 310 7.92 8.25 -14.48
N TRP A 311 8.95 7.58 -14.05
CA TRP A 311 10.11 8.24 -13.47
C TRP A 311 10.96 8.75 -14.62
N SER A 312 10.68 9.95 -15.11
CA SER A 312 11.58 10.66 -16.01
C SER A 312 12.63 11.40 -15.19
N GLU A 313 13.53 10.65 -14.54
CA GLU A 313 14.90 11.08 -14.41
C GLU A 313 15.72 10.03 -15.17
N PRO A 314 16.62 10.43 -16.06
CA PRO A 314 17.52 9.49 -16.73
C PRO A 314 18.45 8.90 -15.69
N SER A 315 18.03 7.83 -15.02
CA SER A 315 18.95 6.96 -14.32
C SER A 315 19.76 6.23 -15.38
N SER A 316 21.03 6.35 -15.26
CA SER A 316 22.11 5.96 -16.14
C SER A 316 22.24 4.46 -16.43
N THR A 317 21.15 3.69 -16.62
CA THR A 317 21.28 2.33 -17.19
C THR A 317 19.91 1.77 -17.57
N GLY A 318 19.52 1.88 -18.83
CA GLY A 318 18.36 1.18 -19.40
C GLY A 318 18.37 -0.35 -19.23
N MET A 319 19.50 -0.96 -18.88
CA MET A 319 19.62 -2.39 -18.56
C MET A 319 18.97 -2.74 -17.20
N VAL A 320 19.16 -1.93 -16.16
CA VAL A 320 18.58 -2.18 -14.82
C VAL A 320 17.05 -2.13 -14.87
N GLU A 321 16.49 -1.24 -15.67
CA GLU A 321 15.02 -1.13 -15.82
C GLU A 321 14.42 -2.36 -16.50
N VAL A 322 15.06 -2.89 -17.54
CA VAL A 322 14.63 -4.10 -18.26
C VAL A 322 14.66 -5.33 -17.36
N ASP A 323 15.69 -5.49 -16.52
CA ASP A 323 15.81 -6.62 -15.59
C ASP A 323 14.74 -6.54 -14.48
N VAL A 324 14.42 -5.34 -13.99
CA VAL A 324 13.33 -5.13 -13.04
C VAL A 324 11.99 -5.51 -13.65
N LEU A 325 11.67 -5.05 -14.86
CA LEU A 325 10.43 -5.37 -15.56
C LEU A 325 10.34 -6.88 -15.83
N ARG A 326 11.43 -7.52 -16.26
CA ARG A 326 11.49 -8.98 -16.44
C ARG A 326 11.19 -9.74 -15.15
N SER A 327 11.80 -9.32 -14.04
CA SER A 327 11.56 -9.92 -12.73
C SER A 327 10.10 -9.78 -12.29
N GLN A 328 9.49 -8.61 -12.54
CA GLN A 328 8.06 -8.37 -12.24
C GLN A 328 7.14 -9.26 -13.08
N LEU A 329 7.42 -9.41 -14.37
CA LEU A 329 6.66 -10.29 -15.23
C LEU A 329 6.75 -11.76 -14.80
N LEU A 330 7.94 -12.23 -14.44
CA LEU A 330 8.13 -13.59 -13.92
C LEU A 330 7.36 -13.81 -12.61
N LYS A 331 7.44 -12.85 -11.68
CA LYS A 331 6.65 -12.91 -10.42
C LYS A 331 5.15 -12.93 -10.70
N ALA A 332 4.66 -12.08 -11.59
CA ALA A 332 3.24 -12.02 -11.95
C ALA A 332 2.76 -13.31 -12.62
N SER A 333 3.57 -13.90 -13.51
CA SER A 333 3.24 -15.16 -14.17
C SER A 333 3.19 -16.31 -13.16
N ALA A 334 4.18 -16.43 -12.28
CA ALA A 334 4.19 -17.46 -11.23
C ALA A 334 2.99 -17.31 -10.28
N TYR A 335 2.68 -16.08 -9.86
CA TYR A 335 1.54 -15.78 -9.01
C TYR A 335 0.20 -16.15 -9.71
N PHE A 336 0.08 -15.85 -11.01
CA PHE A 336 -1.08 -16.24 -11.81
C PHE A 336 -1.23 -17.77 -11.88
N ASP A 337 -0.15 -18.49 -12.16
CA ASP A 337 -0.18 -19.94 -12.28
C ASP A 337 -0.55 -20.63 -10.97
N GLU A 338 -0.06 -20.10 -9.85
CA GLU A 338 -0.33 -20.64 -8.51
C GLU A 338 -1.79 -20.43 -8.07
N HIS A 339 -2.33 -19.23 -8.32
CA HIS A 339 -3.58 -18.82 -7.69
C HIS A 339 -4.80 -18.73 -8.61
N LEU A 340 -4.60 -18.62 -9.93
CA LEU A 340 -5.65 -18.21 -10.87
C LEU A 340 -5.81 -19.15 -12.09
N ALA A 341 -4.79 -19.93 -12.44
CA ALA A 341 -4.83 -20.75 -13.66
C ALA A 341 -5.83 -21.91 -13.58
N ARG A 342 -6.18 -22.36 -12.37
CA ARG A 342 -7.06 -23.53 -12.12
C ARG A 342 -8.39 -23.17 -11.46
N SER A 343 -8.62 -21.90 -11.18
CA SER A 343 -9.85 -21.39 -10.55
C SER A 343 -10.97 -21.14 -11.56
#